data_17f98f29f4149b9d6acd40453a5f8a35
#
_entry.id   17f98f29f4149b9d6acd40453a5f8a35
#
_cell.length_a   1.000
_cell.length_b   1.000
_cell.length_c   1.000
_cell.angle_alpha   90.00
_cell.angle_beta   90.00
_cell.angle_gamma   90.00
#
_symmetry.space_group_name_H-M   'P 1'
#
loop_
_entity.id
_entity.type
_entity.pdbx_description
1 polymer ?
#
loop_
_entity_poly.entity_id
_entity_poly.type
_entity_poly.pdbx_seq_one_letter_code
_entity_poly.pdbx_strand_id
1 'polypeptide(L)'
;YWLIPPGIIQHHKPEKDKFYEINVKFIEIDNLNTQKKALITKFIGSHYMPHKYEKYVPTKKSIVSYFNGHNNKSYLSLMYDKTNLSKLIGMMTTRPLDIIIDNNTLQLYYVDFLCVHKNERKKGIAPRVIYTHYLNHRHKHDNMIFLFKREGPVTLIVPLTIYNNYLFDVSRWSKVTTFDEP
;
A
#
# COMPACT_ATOMS: atom_id res chain seq x y z
N TYR A 1 23.77 -4.28 12.14
CA TYR A 1 23.81 -5.36 13.14
C TYR A 1 22.74 -5.10 14.18
N TRP A 2 21.91 -6.11 14.45
CA TRP A 2 20.90 -6.02 15.47
C TRP A 2 21.56 -6.18 16.84
N LEU A 3 21.43 -5.19 17.71
CA LEU A 3 21.89 -5.26 19.10
C LEU A 3 20.98 -6.14 19.97
N ILE A 4 19.75 -6.32 19.53
CA ILE A 4 18.74 -7.14 20.19
C ILE A 4 18.29 -8.22 19.18
N PRO A 5 18.19 -9.48 19.58
CA PRO A 5 17.70 -10.54 18.69
C PRO A 5 16.29 -10.23 18.20
N PRO A 6 15.95 -10.61 16.97
CA PRO A 6 14.62 -10.38 16.42
C PRO A 6 13.57 -11.09 17.28
N GLY A 7 12.46 -10.41 17.53
CA GLY A 7 11.37 -10.93 18.34
C GLY A 7 10.20 -9.98 18.39
N ILE A 8 9.12 -10.39 19.04
CA ILE A 8 7.96 -9.54 19.27
C ILE A 8 8.28 -8.63 20.44
N ILE A 9 8.47 -7.34 20.16
CA ILE A 9 8.79 -6.32 21.18
C ILE A 9 7.55 -5.62 21.75
N GLN A 10 6.39 -5.82 21.14
CA GLN A 10 5.13 -5.21 21.56
C GLN A 10 4.01 -6.26 21.56
N HIS A 11 3.73 -6.82 22.75
CA HIS A 11 2.68 -7.84 22.92
C HIS A 11 1.28 -7.25 23.09
N HIS A 12 1.18 -6.04 23.64
CA HIS A 12 -0.10 -5.38 23.88
C HIS A 12 -0.54 -4.56 22.67
N LYS A 13 -1.87 -4.48 22.49
CA LYS A 13 -2.44 -3.59 21.49
C LYS A 13 -2.19 -2.15 21.90
N PRO A 14 -1.53 -1.33 21.07
CA PRO A 14 -1.26 0.05 21.43
C PRO A 14 -2.55 0.85 21.50
N GLU A 15 -2.65 1.76 22.46
CA GLU A 15 -3.75 2.70 22.56
C GLU A 15 -3.65 3.76 21.45
N LYS A 16 -4.80 4.34 21.14
CA LYS A 16 -4.87 5.47 20.20
C LYS A 16 -4.30 6.71 20.88
N ASP A 17 -3.17 7.15 20.40
CA ASP A 17 -2.49 8.34 20.90
C ASP A 17 -2.74 9.59 20.04
N LYS A 18 -1.99 10.68 20.31
CA LYS A 18 -2.08 11.95 19.59
C LYS A 18 -1.77 11.89 18.09
N PHE A 19 -1.15 10.81 17.62
CA PHE A 19 -0.81 10.64 16.20
C PHE A 19 -1.89 9.88 15.42
N TYR A 20 -2.88 9.31 16.14
CA TYR A 20 -4.04 8.69 15.51
C TYR A 20 -4.95 9.73 14.88
N GLU A 21 -5.26 9.56 13.60
CA GLU A 21 -6.09 10.49 12.84
C GLU A 21 -7.54 10.00 12.73
N ILE A 22 -8.45 10.69 13.41
CA ILE A 22 -9.89 10.34 13.45
C ILE A 22 -10.55 10.46 12.07
N ASN A 23 -10.05 11.35 11.21
CA ASN A 23 -10.56 11.56 9.85
C ASN A 23 -10.04 10.52 8.83
N VAL A 24 -9.38 9.47 9.30
CA VAL A 24 -9.03 8.29 8.48
C VAL A 24 -10.14 7.25 8.60
N LYS A 25 -10.76 6.90 7.48
CA LYS A 25 -11.71 5.80 7.39
C LYS A 25 -10.99 4.51 7.05
N PHE A 26 -11.05 3.52 7.92
CA PHE A 26 -10.48 2.18 7.74
C PHE A 26 -11.57 1.21 7.29
N ILE A 27 -11.41 0.59 6.12
CA ILE A 27 -12.47 -0.16 5.43
C ILE A 27 -11.88 -1.47 4.88
N GLU A 28 -12.64 -2.55 4.96
CA GLU A 28 -12.38 -3.77 4.20
C GLU A 28 -12.71 -3.52 2.72
N ILE A 29 -11.82 -3.91 1.82
CA ILE A 29 -11.96 -3.58 0.40
C ILE A 29 -13.17 -4.25 -0.23
N ASP A 30 -13.55 -5.44 0.22
CA ASP A 30 -14.75 -6.14 -0.23
C ASP A 30 -16.05 -5.33 0.00
N ASN A 31 -16.07 -4.48 1.03
CA ASN A 31 -17.20 -3.63 1.38
C ASN A 31 -17.27 -2.31 0.60
N LEU A 32 -16.41 -2.14 -0.42
CA LEU A 32 -16.42 -0.93 -1.24
C LEU A 32 -17.54 -0.93 -2.27
N ASN A 33 -18.37 0.10 -2.22
CA ASN A 33 -19.35 0.35 -3.27
C ASN A 33 -18.68 0.89 -4.56
N THR A 34 -19.44 0.91 -5.66
CA THR A 34 -18.97 1.34 -6.97
C THR A 34 -18.41 2.77 -6.98
N GLN A 35 -19.01 3.67 -6.20
CA GLN A 35 -18.58 5.07 -6.11
C GLN A 35 -17.20 5.20 -5.44
N LYS A 36 -16.97 4.48 -4.34
CA LYS A 36 -15.68 4.44 -3.65
C LYS A 36 -14.60 3.79 -4.52
N LYS A 37 -14.93 2.71 -5.23
CA LYS A 37 -14.02 2.07 -6.20
C LYS A 37 -13.57 3.07 -7.29
N ALA A 38 -14.51 3.87 -7.81
CA ALA A 38 -14.20 4.91 -8.79
C ALA A 38 -13.31 6.03 -8.19
N LEU A 39 -13.63 6.48 -6.96
CA LEU A 39 -12.86 7.49 -6.25
C LEU A 39 -11.40 7.06 -6.08
N ILE A 40 -11.17 5.83 -5.60
CA ILE A 40 -9.83 5.29 -5.37
C ILE A 40 -9.05 5.21 -6.69
N THR A 41 -9.67 4.66 -7.74
CA THR A 41 -9.06 4.54 -9.07
C THR A 41 -8.62 5.90 -9.61
N LYS A 42 -9.50 6.90 -9.52
CA LYS A 42 -9.20 8.27 -9.93
C LYS A 42 -8.09 8.88 -9.08
N PHE A 43 -8.10 8.67 -7.77
CA PHE A 43 -7.10 9.21 -6.86
C PHE A 43 -5.72 8.62 -7.14
N ILE A 44 -5.62 7.29 -7.29
CA ILE A 44 -4.36 6.63 -7.65
C ILE A 44 -3.86 7.14 -8.99
N GLY A 45 -4.68 7.14 -10.04
CA GLY A 45 -4.28 7.61 -11.37
C GLY A 45 -3.83 9.07 -11.43
N SER A 46 -4.30 9.91 -10.46
CA SER A 46 -3.95 11.34 -10.43
C SER A 46 -2.75 11.67 -9.55
N HIS A 47 -2.44 10.82 -8.57
CA HIS A 47 -1.49 11.18 -7.51
C HIS A 47 -0.43 10.12 -7.19
N TYR A 48 -0.63 8.85 -7.63
CA TYR A 48 0.34 7.79 -7.39
C TYR A 48 1.48 7.87 -8.40
N MET A 49 2.73 7.82 -7.91
CA MET A 49 3.96 7.79 -8.71
C MET A 49 3.95 8.73 -9.93
N PRO A 50 3.80 10.06 -9.74
CA PRO A 50 3.85 10.98 -10.84
C PRO A 50 5.29 11.04 -11.37
N HIS A 51 5.56 10.33 -12.44
CA HIS A 51 6.82 10.40 -13.16
C HIS A 51 6.72 11.43 -14.29
N LYS A 52 7.83 12.06 -14.65
CA LYS A 52 7.84 13.07 -15.70
C LYS A 52 7.45 12.50 -17.09
N TYR A 53 7.80 11.23 -17.31
CA TYR A 53 7.64 10.56 -18.62
C TYR A 53 6.62 9.41 -18.59
N GLU A 54 6.20 8.96 -17.42
CA GLU A 54 5.32 7.82 -17.26
C GLU A 54 4.17 8.16 -16.33
N LYS A 55 2.98 7.70 -16.66
CA LYS A 55 1.79 7.87 -15.84
C LYS A 55 1.17 6.51 -15.59
N TYR A 56 1.04 6.15 -14.32
CA TYR A 56 0.25 4.99 -13.95
C TYR A 56 -1.24 5.27 -14.14
N VAL A 57 -1.88 4.59 -15.08
CA VAL A 57 -3.31 4.76 -15.41
C VAL A 57 -4.05 3.46 -15.11
N PRO A 58 -4.44 3.24 -13.86
CA PRO A 58 -5.18 2.05 -13.49
C PRO A 58 -6.63 2.11 -13.95
N THR A 59 -7.19 0.94 -14.26
CA THR A 59 -8.63 0.78 -14.45
C THR A 59 -9.29 0.32 -13.15
N LYS A 60 -10.60 0.51 -13.01
CA LYS A 60 -11.36 -0.05 -11.87
C LYS A 60 -11.13 -1.55 -11.75
N LYS A 61 -11.17 -2.28 -12.86
CA LYS A 61 -11.00 -3.73 -12.88
C LYS A 61 -9.62 -4.14 -12.40
N SER A 62 -8.55 -3.47 -12.84
CA SER A 62 -7.19 -3.81 -12.46
C SER A 62 -6.89 -3.55 -10.98
N ILE A 63 -7.44 -2.47 -10.39
CA ILE A 63 -7.23 -2.19 -8.95
C ILE A 63 -8.06 -3.13 -8.08
N VAL A 64 -9.34 -3.32 -8.38
CA VAL A 64 -10.22 -4.08 -7.50
C VAL A 64 -9.89 -5.56 -7.50
N SER A 65 -9.62 -6.15 -8.67
CA SER A 65 -9.26 -7.57 -8.78
C SER A 65 -7.95 -7.91 -8.07
N TYR A 66 -7.06 -6.93 -7.94
CA TYR A 66 -5.78 -7.08 -7.24
C TYR A 66 -5.93 -7.41 -5.75
N PHE A 67 -7.05 -7.02 -5.14
CA PHE A 67 -7.34 -7.24 -3.73
C PHE A 67 -8.29 -8.40 -3.46
N ASN A 68 -8.82 -9.02 -4.51
CA ASN A 68 -9.73 -10.15 -4.40
C ASN A 68 -8.99 -11.48 -4.45
N GLY A 69 -9.62 -12.54 -3.92
CA GLY A 69 -9.11 -13.90 -4.03
C GLY A 69 -7.98 -14.25 -3.05
N HIS A 70 -7.78 -13.44 -2.02
CA HIS A 70 -6.84 -13.73 -0.94
C HIS A 70 -7.49 -14.53 0.19
N ASN A 71 -6.69 -15.28 0.94
CA ASN A 71 -7.16 -16.09 2.08
C ASN A 71 -7.71 -15.23 3.23
N ASN A 72 -7.25 -13.98 3.33
CA ASN A 72 -7.68 -13.01 4.32
C ASN A 72 -8.13 -11.70 3.66
N LYS A 73 -8.75 -10.83 4.48
CA LYS A 73 -9.28 -9.54 4.02
C LYS A 73 -8.18 -8.55 3.65
N SER A 74 -8.41 -7.83 2.57
CA SER A 74 -7.62 -6.65 2.19
C SER A 74 -8.23 -5.39 2.78
N TYR A 75 -7.38 -4.42 3.14
CA TYR A 75 -7.82 -3.21 3.84
C TYR A 75 -7.39 -1.93 3.13
N LEU A 76 -8.19 -0.90 3.35
CA LEU A 76 -8.01 0.44 2.80
C LEU A 76 -8.18 1.48 3.91
N SER A 77 -7.24 2.41 4.00
CA SER A 77 -7.39 3.65 4.75
C SER A 77 -7.56 4.82 3.81
N LEU A 78 -8.57 5.65 4.06
CA LEU A 78 -8.85 6.89 3.34
C LEU A 78 -8.80 8.07 4.30
N MET A 79 -7.84 8.97 4.11
CA MET A 79 -7.69 10.18 4.91
C MET A 79 -8.29 11.37 4.16
N TYR A 80 -9.25 12.01 4.81
CA TYR A 80 -9.92 13.19 4.28
C TYR A 80 -9.37 14.46 4.91
N ASP A 81 -9.51 15.56 4.21
CA ASP A 81 -9.16 16.90 4.74
C ASP A 81 -10.05 17.24 5.93
N LYS A 82 -9.46 17.85 6.98
CA LYS A 82 -10.19 18.19 8.21
C LYS A 82 -11.22 19.31 7.99
N THR A 83 -10.94 20.20 7.06
CA THR A 83 -11.82 21.34 6.73
C THR A 83 -12.80 21.01 5.61
N ASN A 84 -12.48 20.02 4.77
CA ASN A 84 -13.32 19.57 3.67
C ASN A 84 -13.36 18.03 3.62
N LEU A 85 -14.33 17.45 4.31
CA LEU A 85 -14.50 16.00 4.41
C LEU A 85 -14.85 15.29 3.08
N SER A 86 -15.09 16.04 2.01
CA SER A 86 -15.25 15.48 0.66
C SER A 86 -13.93 15.36 -0.09
N LYS A 87 -12.87 16.04 0.39
CA LYS A 87 -11.55 16.04 -0.25
C LYS A 87 -10.68 14.91 0.31
N LEU A 88 -10.41 13.89 -0.50
CA LEU A 88 -9.45 12.84 -0.17
C LEU A 88 -8.03 13.39 -0.30
N ILE A 89 -7.21 13.28 0.74
CA ILE A 89 -5.85 13.80 0.78
C ILE A 89 -4.77 12.72 0.92
N GLY A 90 -5.14 11.53 1.38
CA GLY A 90 -4.22 10.40 1.51
C GLY A 90 -4.94 9.07 1.53
N MET A 91 -4.26 8.03 1.09
CA MET A 91 -4.76 6.66 1.17
C MET A 91 -3.62 5.66 1.30
N MET A 92 -3.94 4.49 1.85
CA MET A 92 -3.07 3.34 1.92
C MET A 92 -3.90 2.07 1.77
N THR A 93 -3.40 1.12 0.98
CA THR A 93 -4.01 -0.21 0.84
C THR A 93 -3.06 -1.29 1.32
N THR A 94 -3.62 -2.34 1.89
CA THR A 94 -2.89 -3.54 2.24
C THR A 94 -3.66 -4.78 1.83
N ARG A 95 -2.94 -5.79 1.37
CA ARG A 95 -3.46 -7.13 1.09
C ARG A 95 -2.67 -8.18 1.85
N PRO A 96 -3.28 -9.32 2.19
CA PRO A 96 -2.56 -10.42 2.82
C PRO A 96 -1.54 -11.01 1.85
N LEU A 97 -0.42 -11.44 2.41
CA LEU A 97 0.66 -12.12 1.70
C LEU A 97 1.27 -13.17 2.63
N ASP A 98 1.31 -14.40 2.16
CA ASP A 98 2.02 -15.47 2.85
C ASP A 98 3.43 -15.58 2.27
N ILE A 99 4.44 -15.57 3.13
CA ILE A 99 5.84 -15.77 2.76
C ILE A 99 6.39 -17.00 3.49
N ILE A 100 7.38 -17.62 2.90
CA ILE A 100 8.07 -18.76 3.49
C ILE A 100 9.49 -18.34 3.85
N ILE A 101 9.86 -18.48 5.12
CA ILE A 101 11.20 -18.24 5.63
C ILE A 101 11.61 -19.48 6.43
N ASP A 102 12.72 -20.09 6.05
CA ASP A 102 13.26 -21.29 6.71
C ASP A 102 12.20 -22.40 6.94
N ASN A 103 11.43 -22.70 5.88
CA ASN A 103 10.30 -23.63 5.88
C ASN A 103 9.11 -23.26 6.79
N ASN A 104 9.11 -22.09 7.37
CA ASN A 104 7.98 -21.56 8.15
C ASN A 104 7.16 -20.58 7.31
N THR A 105 5.85 -20.80 7.26
CA THR A 105 4.94 -19.84 6.61
C THR A 105 4.65 -18.69 7.57
N LEU A 106 4.93 -17.49 7.12
CA LEU A 106 4.64 -16.25 7.84
C LEU A 106 3.59 -15.45 7.07
N GLN A 107 2.46 -15.19 7.74
CA GLN A 107 1.43 -14.32 7.20
C GLN A 107 1.74 -12.87 7.54
N LEU A 108 1.72 -12.02 6.52
CA LEU A 108 1.94 -10.58 6.64
C LEU A 108 1.00 -9.81 5.72
N TYR A 109 1.08 -8.49 5.75
CA TYR A 109 0.34 -7.61 4.85
C TYR A 109 1.28 -6.81 3.96
N TYR A 110 1.03 -6.89 2.66
CA TYR A 110 1.79 -6.11 1.69
C TYR A 110 1.09 -4.79 1.41
N VAL A 111 1.85 -3.70 1.48
CA VAL A 111 1.38 -2.35 1.16
C VAL A 111 1.54 -2.11 -0.34
N ASP A 112 0.41 -1.96 -1.05
CA ASP A 112 0.43 -1.76 -2.49
C ASP A 112 0.42 -0.28 -2.87
N PHE A 113 -0.56 0.47 -2.36
CA PHE A 113 -0.74 1.88 -2.69
C PHE A 113 -0.69 2.74 -1.44
N LEU A 114 0.45 3.38 -1.20
CA LEU A 114 0.55 4.52 -0.30
C LEU A 114 0.59 5.78 -1.16
N CYS A 115 -0.49 6.55 -1.15
CA CYS A 115 -0.66 7.67 -2.04
C CYS A 115 -1.13 8.91 -1.31
N VAL A 116 -0.47 10.05 -1.54
CA VAL A 116 -0.82 11.36 -1.00
C VAL A 116 -1.12 12.32 -2.14
N HIS A 117 -2.21 13.08 -1.98
CA HIS A 117 -2.61 14.13 -2.93
C HIS A 117 -1.43 15.06 -3.21
N LYS A 118 -1.14 15.33 -4.49
CA LYS A 118 0.06 16.06 -4.93
C LYS A 118 0.29 17.39 -4.19
N ASN A 119 -0.76 18.14 -3.90
CA ASN A 119 -0.69 19.45 -3.23
C ASN A 119 -0.61 19.32 -1.69
N GLU A 120 -0.75 18.12 -1.14
CA GLU A 120 -0.69 17.85 0.32
C GLU A 120 0.59 17.12 0.73
N ARG A 121 1.51 16.91 -0.20
CA ARG A 121 2.81 16.28 0.07
C ARG A 121 3.67 17.14 0.97
N LYS A 122 4.64 16.51 1.64
CA LYS A 122 5.56 17.15 2.61
C LYS A 122 4.88 17.77 3.84
N LYS A 123 3.59 17.48 4.08
CA LYS A 123 2.81 17.93 5.25
C LYS A 123 2.59 16.82 6.30
N GLY A 124 3.38 15.75 6.26
CA GLY A 124 3.27 14.64 7.22
C GLY A 124 2.05 13.74 7.04
N ILE A 125 1.36 13.79 5.87
CA ILE A 125 0.16 12.98 5.61
C ILE A 125 0.47 11.48 5.56
N ALA A 126 1.53 11.09 4.83
CA ALA A 126 1.88 9.66 4.69
C ALA A 126 2.17 8.98 6.03
N PRO A 127 3.03 9.50 6.92
CA PRO A 127 3.25 8.92 8.25
C PRO A 127 1.96 8.76 9.06
N ARG A 128 1.06 9.73 9.03
CA ARG A 128 -0.22 9.67 9.76
C ARG A 128 -1.14 8.59 9.21
N VAL A 129 -1.23 8.46 7.89
CA VAL A 129 -2.02 7.39 7.25
C VAL A 129 -1.43 6.03 7.61
N ILE A 130 -0.12 5.84 7.52
CA ILE A 130 0.58 4.60 7.88
C ILE A 130 0.30 4.23 9.33
N TYR A 131 0.51 5.16 10.23
CA TYR A 131 0.35 4.93 11.68
C TYR A 131 -1.10 4.58 12.02
N THR A 132 -2.07 5.33 11.51
CA THR A 132 -3.49 5.07 11.77
C THR A 132 -3.95 3.76 11.14
N HIS A 133 -3.46 3.42 9.95
CA HIS A 133 -3.71 2.14 9.30
C HIS A 133 -3.17 0.98 10.15
N TYR A 134 -1.92 1.09 10.61
CA TYR A 134 -1.29 0.12 11.50
C TYR A 134 -2.11 -0.09 12.78
N LEU A 135 -2.50 0.98 13.48
CA LEU A 135 -3.29 0.88 14.71
C LEU A 135 -4.63 0.18 14.48
N ASN A 136 -5.36 0.56 13.43
CA ASN A 136 -6.64 -0.08 13.10
C ASN A 136 -6.49 -1.57 12.79
N HIS A 137 -5.40 -1.95 12.14
CA HIS A 137 -5.06 -3.35 11.90
C HIS A 137 -4.75 -4.09 13.21
N ARG A 138 -3.90 -3.52 14.08
CA ARG A 138 -3.53 -4.11 15.36
C ARG A 138 -4.73 -4.35 16.28
N HIS A 139 -5.75 -3.52 16.18
CA HIS A 139 -6.99 -3.74 16.93
C HIS A 139 -7.83 -4.91 16.38
N LYS A 140 -7.66 -5.28 15.11
CA LYS A 140 -8.37 -6.41 14.50
C LYS A 140 -7.57 -7.72 14.58
N HIS A 141 -6.26 -7.65 14.56
CA HIS A 141 -5.35 -8.80 14.46
C HIS A 141 -4.23 -8.71 15.49
N ASP A 142 -3.81 -9.84 16.03
CA ASP A 142 -2.83 -9.85 17.13
C ASP A 142 -1.39 -9.62 16.65
N ASN A 143 -0.98 -10.27 15.57
CA ASN A 143 0.37 -10.14 15.04
C ASN A 143 0.31 -9.54 13.64
N MET A 144 1.00 -8.40 13.46
CA MET A 144 0.98 -7.69 12.19
C MET A 144 2.37 -7.28 11.75
N ILE A 145 2.75 -7.81 10.61
CA ILE A 145 3.95 -7.41 9.90
C ILE A 145 3.51 -6.78 8.58
N PHE A 146 4.08 -5.62 8.26
CA PHE A 146 3.84 -4.94 6.99
C PHE A 146 5.11 -4.95 6.15
N LEU A 147 4.96 -5.40 4.91
CA LEU A 147 6.01 -5.35 3.89
C LEU A 147 5.62 -4.31 2.84
N PHE A 148 6.56 -3.48 2.45
CA PHE A 148 6.34 -2.53 1.35
C PHE A 148 7.60 -2.37 0.50
N LYS A 149 7.39 -2.12 -0.79
CA LYS A 149 8.44 -1.75 -1.74
C LYS A 149 8.66 -0.24 -1.67
N ARG A 150 9.90 0.18 -1.57
CA ARG A 150 10.29 1.57 -1.74
C ARG A 150 11.08 1.72 -3.03
N GLU A 151 10.78 2.75 -3.79
CA GLU A 151 11.54 3.16 -4.95
C GLU A 151 12.50 4.29 -4.60
N GLY A 152 13.69 4.25 -5.20
CA GLY A 152 14.75 5.22 -4.96
C GLY A 152 15.68 4.86 -3.79
N PRO A 153 16.66 5.73 -3.51
CA PRO A 153 17.70 5.45 -2.53
C PRO A 153 17.15 5.29 -1.11
N VAL A 154 17.67 4.32 -0.38
CA VAL A 154 17.36 4.07 1.02
C VAL A 154 18.42 4.77 1.86
N THR A 155 18.04 5.76 2.66
CA THR A 155 18.99 6.58 3.41
C THR A 155 19.11 6.22 4.89
N LEU A 156 18.02 5.79 5.54
CA LEU A 156 17.99 5.56 6.99
C LEU A 156 17.43 4.19 7.40
N ILE A 157 16.91 3.42 6.46
CA ILE A 157 16.30 2.12 6.74
C ILE A 157 17.11 1.07 6.00
N VAL A 158 17.54 0.04 6.71
CA VAL A 158 18.15 -1.15 6.09
C VAL A 158 17.03 -1.94 5.40
N PRO A 159 17.10 -2.13 4.06
CA PRO A 159 16.10 -2.90 3.35
C PRO A 159 16.26 -4.40 3.63
N LEU A 160 15.15 -5.13 3.60
CA LEU A 160 15.17 -6.59 3.67
C LEU A 160 15.89 -7.17 2.43
N THR A 161 15.62 -6.59 1.27
CA THR A 161 16.27 -6.94 0.01
C THR A 161 16.20 -5.78 -0.98
N ILE A 162 17.06 -5.80 -1.99
CA ILE A 162 17.11 -4.81 -3.07
C ILE A 162 16.86 -5.55 -4.39
N TYR A 163 15.94 -5.03 -5.21
CA TYR A 163 15.66 -5.53 -6.54
C TYR A 163 16.13 -4.55 -7.60
N ASN A 164 16.79 -5.08 -8.63
CA ASN A 164 17.06 -4.34 -9.85
C ASN A 164 15.97 -4.68 -10.87
N ASN A 165 15.33 -3.65 -11.43
CA ASN A 165 14.33 -3.83 -12.48
C ASN A 165 15.00 -3.58 -13.83
N TYR A 166 14.87 -4.55 -14.74
CA TYR A 166 15.34 -4.43 -16.12
C TYR A 166 14.12 -4.30 -17.03
N LEU A 167 14.12 -3.27 -17.83
CA LEU A 167 13.07 -3.04 -18.83
C LEU A 167 13.56 -3.55 -20.18
N PHE A 168 12.73 -4.35 -20.83
CA PHE A 168 12.99 -4.87 -22.17
C PHE A 168 11.96 -4.33 -23.13
N ASP A 169 12.41 -3.85 -24.29
CA ASP A 169 11.51 -3.48 -25.38
C ASP A 169 11.01 -4.75 -26.09
N VAL A 170 9.75 -5.08 -25.88
CA VAL A 170 9.09 -6.25 -26.46
C VAL A 170 8.48 -5.97 -27.85
N SER A 171 8.49 -4.73 -28.34
CA SER A 171 7.91 -4.35 -29.62
C SER A 171 8.53 -5.08 -30.82
N ARG A 172 9.73 -5.63 -30.66
CA ARG A 172 10.43 -6.41 -31.68
C ARG A 172 10.20 -7.91 -31.59
N TRP A 173 9.56 -8.39 -30.54
CA TRP A 173 9.37 -9.85 -30.33
C TRP A 173 8.35 -10.44 -31.28
N SER A 174 7.32 -9.69 -31.68
CA SER A 174 6.34 -10.10 -32.70
C SER A 174 6.99 -10.41 -34.05
N LYS A 175 8.16 -9.84 -34.33
CA LYS A 175 8.93 -10.10 -35.55
C LYS A 175 9.70 -11.43 -35.53
N VAL A 176 9.87 -12.04 -34.37
CA VAL A 176 10.68 -13.25 -34.17
C VAL A 176 9.84 -14.43 -33.67
N THR A 177 8.69 -14.15 -33.08
CA THR A 177 7.79 -15.14 -32.48
C THR A 177 6.35 -14.90 -32.89
N THR A 178 5.49 -15.90 -32.72
CA THR A 178 4.04 -15.84 -32.99
C THR A 178 3.25 -15.21 -31.83
N PHE A 179 3.90 -14.43 -30.96
CA PHE A 179 3.17 -13.71 -29.91
C PHE A 179 2.40 -12.55 -30.51
N ASP A 180 1.15 -12.40 -30.10
CA ASP A 180 0.35 -11.23 -30.40
C ASP A 180 1.00 -9.98 -29.80
N GLU A 181 0.87 -8.85 -30.49
CA GLU A 181 1.30 -7.57 -29.93
C GLU A 181 0.49 -7.27 -28.67
N PRO A 182 1.13 -6.76 -27.59
CA PRO A 182 0.46 -6.44 -26.33
C PRO A 182 -0.52 -5.27 -26.44
#